data_9dd930b714752a9cd07a6ee91db32e20
#
_entry.id   9dd930b714752a9cd07a6ee91db32e20
#
_cell.length_a   1.000
_cell.length_b   1.000
_cell.length_c   1.000
_cell.angle_alpha   90.00
_cell.angle_beta   90.00
_cell.angle_gamma   90.00
#
_symmetry.space_group_name_H-M   'P 1'
#
loop_
_entity.id
_entity.type
_entity.pdbx_description
1 polymer ?
#
loop_
_entity_poly.entity_id
_entity_poly.type
_entity_poly.pdbx_seq_one_letter_code
_entity_poly.pdbx_strand_id
1 'polypeptide(L)'
;MEVEGMPPARLREPAHRVSPRAVRYWTVNALLGNVLAWAVMFVIAWFLPEGRWWSTTLVWLFVVAMLANVVEVVVEPVVRYRRTRWEVRDGRVFVQTGWLSRDQRIAPLSRVQTVDTHRGAVMRLYRLANITVTTASAAGPITIPCLDTDLAEAVTAELARITGQTRGDAT
;
A
#
# COMPACT_ATOMS: atom_id res chain seq x y z
N MET A 1 25.27 21.22 -20.78
CA MET A 1 24.20 20.89 -21.74
C MET A 1 22.91 20.94 -20.92
N GLU A 2 22.34 22.17 -20.84
CA GLU A 2 21.17 22.48 -20.00
C GLU A 2 19.94 21.81 -20.57
N VAL A 3 19.28 21.00 -19.71
CA VAL A 3 17.95 20.44 -19.99
C VAL A 3 16.91 21.47 -19.54
N GLU A 4 17.08 22.72 -20.05
CA GLU A 4 16.16 23.82 -19.77
C GLU A 4 15.06 23.81 -20.83
N GLY A 5 13.82 23.53 -20.40
CA GLY A 5 12.65 23.71 -21.25
C GLY A 5 11.73 22.51 -21.47
N MET A 6 11.98 21.35 -20.86
CA MET A 6 10.98 20.30 -20.91
C MET A 6 9.95 20.56 -19.79
N PRO A 7 8.67 20.85 -20.12
CA PRO A 7 7.64 20.96 -19.09
C PRO A 7 7.68 19.67 -18.27
N PRO A 8 7.54 19.73 -16.93
CA PRO A 8 7.53 18.54 -16.11
C PRO A 8 6.49 17.61 -16.74
N ALA A 9 6.96 16.49 -17.29
CA ALA A 9 6.08 15.47 -17.83
C ALA A 9 5.15 15.09 -16.66
N ARG A 10 3.94 15.66 -16.65
CA ARG A 10 2.91 15.26 -15.70
C ARG A 10 2.68 13.80 -15.99
N LEU A 11 3.33 12.94 -15.20
CA LEU A 11 3.13 11.51 -15.28
C LEU A 11 1.62 11.31 -15.16
N ARG A 12 1.01 10.88 -16.27
CA ARG A 12 -0.42 10.63 -16.33
C ARG A 12 -0.78 9.69 -15.18
N GLU A 13 -1.84 10.00 -14.44
CA GLU A 13 -2.31 9.12 -13.39
C GLU A 13 -2.72 7.76 -14.00
N PRO A 14 -2.29 6.63 -13.39
CA PRO A 14 -2.68 5.31 -13.85
C PRO A 14 -4.20 5.14 -13.89
N ALA A 15 -4.71 4.38 -14.86
CA ALA A 15 -6.12 4.32 -15.18
C ALA A 15 -6.98 3.58 -14.14
N HIS A 16 -6.43 2.54 -13.51
CA HIS A 16 -7.18 1.64 -12.66
C HIS A 16 -6.99 1.94 -11.17
N ARG A 17 -8.08 1.89 -10.41
CA ARG A 17 -8.06 1.93 -8.95
C ARG A 17 -7.96 0.51 -8.39
N VAL A 18 -7.50 0.44 -7.14
CA VAL A 18 -7.57 -0.80 -6.35
C VAL A 18 -9.02 -1.13 -5.98
N SER A 19 -9.27 -2.32 -5.42
CA SER A 19 -10.61 -2.71 -5.00
C SER A 19 -11.21 -1.75 -3.97
N PRO A 20 -12.50 -1.38 -4.07
CA PRO A 20 -13.19 -0.59 -3.03
C PRO A 20 -13.19 -1.28 -1.66
N ARG A 21 -13.08 -2.61 -1.62
CA ARG A 21 -12.98 -3.39 -0.38
C ARG A 21 -11.68 -3.12 0.38
N ALA A 22 -10.67 -2.57 -0.29
CA ALA A 22 -9.40 -2.17 0.32
C ALA A 22 -9.60 -1.16 1.47
N VAL A 23 -10.56 -0.25 1.36
CA VAL A 23 -10.87 0.72 2.43
C VAL A 23 -11.24 -0.02 3.71
N ARG A 24 -12.18 -0.97 3.64
CA ARG A 24 -12.61 -1.77 4.80
C ARG A 24 -11.48 -2.61 5.38
N TYR A 25 -10.68 -3.21 4.51
CA TYR A 25 -9.51 -3.99 4.90
C TYR A 25 -8.49 -3.14 5.67
N TRP A 26 -8.13 -1.97 5.16
CA TRP A 26 -7.20 -1.06 5.82
C TRP A 26 -7.75 -0.52 7.13
N THR A 27 -9.04 -0.14 7.18
CA THR A 27 -9.71 0.29 8.43
C THR A 27 -9.67 -0.82 9.48
N VAL A 28 -10.02 -2.05 9.14
CA VAL A 28 -9.99 -3.17 10.10
C VAL A 28 -8.57 -3.47 10.56
N ASN A 29 -7.60 -3.44 9.64
CA ASN A 29 -6.20 -3.68 9.99
C ASN A 29 -5.65 -2.58 10.92
N ALA A 30 -5.99 -1.31 10.68
CA ALA A 30 -5.68 -0.21 11.56
C ALA A 30 -6.37 -0.38 12.94
N LEU A 31 -7.65 -0.73 12.98
CA LEU A 31 -8.37 -0.99 14.23
C LEU A 31 -7.73 -2.12 15.04
N LEU A 32 -7.35 -3.23 14.42
CA LEU A 32 -6.69 -4.35 15.10
C LEU A 32 -5.36 -3.92 15.71
N GLY A 33 -4.54 -3.17 14.95
CA GLY A 33 -3.29 -2.62 15.46
C GLY A 33 -3.49 -1.65 16.63
N ASN A 34 -4.51 -0.80 16.52
CA ASN A 34 -4.83 0.19 17.53
C ASN A 34 -5.40 -0.43 18.81
N VAL A 35 -6.30 -1.39 18.71
CA VAL A 35 -6.83 -2.12 19.89
C VAL A 35 -5.69 -2.77 20.67
N LEU A 36 -4.73 -3.38 20.00
CA LEU A 36 -3.56 -3.96 20.65
C LEU A 36 -2.70 -2.89 21.35
N ALA A 37 -2.43 -1.77 20.67
CA ALA A 37 -1.68 -0.66 21.26
C ALA A 37 -2.38 -0.07 22.49
N TRP A 38 -3.70 0.11 22.44
CA TRP A 38 -4.50 0.59 23.57
C TRP A 38 -4.52 -0.40 24.73
N ALA A 39 -4.62 -1.70 24.46
CA ALA A 39 -4.54 -2.72 25.50
C ALA A 39 -3.20 -2.67 26.24
N VAL A 40 -2.09 -2.55 25.51
CA VAL A 40 -0.76 -2.41 26.09
C VAL A 40 -0.63 -1.13 26.91
N MET A 41 -1.11 -0.01 26.37
CA MET A 41 -1.09 1.28 27.10
C MET A 41 -1.93 1.23 28.38
N PHE A 42 -3.09 0.59 28.33
CA PHE A 42 -3.95 0.40 29.50
C PHE A 42 -3.26 -0.43 30.59
N VAL A 43 -2.62 -1.54 30.21
CA VAL A 43 -1.85 -2.37 31.15
C VAL A 43 -0.72 -1.58 31.77
N ILE A 44 0.05 -0.83 30.97
CA ILE A 44 1.11 0.03 31.49
C ILE A 44 0.54 1.06 32.49
N ALA A 45 -0.54 1.75 32.12
CA ALA A 45 -1.18 2.76 32.98
C ALA A 45 -1.68 2.18 34.31
N TRP A 46 -2.14 0.92 34.30
CA TRP A 46 -2.61 0.23 35.51
C TRP A 46 -1.52 -0.01 36.56
N PHE A 47 -0.29 -0.22 36.11
CA PHE A 47 0.86 -0.45 37.00
C PHE A 47 1.61 0.84 37.40
N LEU A 48 1.19 2.00 36.89
CA LEU A 48 1.83 3.27 37.25
C LEU A 48 1.31 3.80 38.58
N PRO A 49 2.20 4.25 39.50
CA PRO A 49 1.79 4.81 40.79
C PRO A 49 1.02 6.12 40.62
N GLU A 50 -0.07 6.24 41.38
CA GLU A 50 -0.95 7.43 41.40
C GLU A 50 -0.26 8.65 42.04
N GLY A 51 -0.75 9.86 41.69
CA GLY A 51 -0.41 11.09 42.46
C GLY A 51 0.82 11.85 42.01
N ARG A 52 1.43 11.57 40.87
CA ARG A 52 2.60 12.29 40.37
C ARG A 52 2.23 13.28 39.25
N TRP A 53 2.95 14.43 39.16
CA TRP A 53 2.71 15.47 38.12
C TRP A 53 2.67 14.95 36.69
N TRP A 54 3.35 13.85 36.41
CA TRP A 54 3.36 13.20 35.10
C TRP A 54 2.05 12.46 34.73
N SER A 55 1.15 12.20 35.70
CA SER A 55 -0.15 11.59 35.40
C SER A 55 -1.02 12.48 34.49
N THR A 56 -1.01 13.79 34.74
CA THR A 56 -1.70 14.76 33.89
C THR A 56 -1.12 14.82 32.48
N THR A 57 0.21 14.78 32.37
CA THR A 57 0.90 14.74 31.07
C THR A 57 0.55 13.49 30.29
N LEU A 58 0.50 12.33 30.95
CA LEU A 58 0.08 11.07 30.32
C LEU A 58 -1.35 11.11 29.81
N VAL A 59 -2.28 11.71 30.55
CA VAL A 59 -3.67 11.89 30.10
C VAL A 59 -3.72 12.73 28.82
N TRP A 60 -3.00 13.83 28.75
CA TRP A 60 -2.95 14.65 27.53
C TRP A 60 -2.31 13.93 26.37
N LEU A 61 -1.22 13.21 26.59
CA LEU A 61 -0.60 12.37 25.57
C LEU A 61 -1.58 11.30 25.05
N PHE A 62 -2.36 10.69 25.96
CA PHE A 62 -3.38 9.74 25.61
C PHE A 62 -4.48 10.36 24.73
N VAL A 63 -4.97 11.55 25.10
CA VAL A 63 -6.00 12.26 24.31
C VAL A 63 -5.47 12.60 22.92
N VAL A 64 -4.26 13.13 22.81
CA VAL A 64 -3.64 13.47 21.53
C VAL A 64 -3.44 12.21 20.67
N ALA A 65 -2.95 11.13 21.26
CA ALA A 65 -2.78 9.86 20.57
C ALA A 65 -4.13 9.30 20.08
N MET A 66 -5.18 9.43 20.88
CA MET A 66 -6.51 8.99 20.48
C MET A 66 -7.09 9.80 19.32
N LEU A 67 -6.87 11.11 19.29
CA LEU A 67 -7.26 11.97 18.17
C LEU A 67 -6.47 11.62 16.89
N ALA A 68 -5.16 11.42 16.99
CA ALA A 68 -4.33 10.97 15.87
C ALA A 68 -4.80 9.62 15.32
N ASN A 69 -5.22 8.73 16.19
CA ASN A 69 -5.76 7.42 15.87
C ASN A 69 -7.06 7.47 15.06
N VAL A 70 -7.96 8.40 15.39
CA VAL A 70 -9.19 8.62 14.59
C VAL A 70 -8.82 9.01 13.16
N VAL A 71 -7.81 9.86 12.97
CA VAL A 71 -7.33 10.24 11.63
C VAL A 71 -6.78 9.02 10.89
N GLU A 72 -5.96 8.20 11.52
CA GLU A 72 -5.39 6.99 10.93
C GLU A 72 -6.48 5.99 10.52
N VAL A 73 -7.47 5.74 11.37
CA VAL A 73 -8.51 4.73 11.11
C VAL A 73 -9.54 5.19 10.10
N VAL A 74 -9.89 6.49 10.07
CA VAL A 74 -10.99 7.02 9.25
C VAL A 74 -10.48 7.69 7.98
N VAL A 75 -9.46 8.53 8.10
CA VAL A 75 -9.01 9.37 6.98
C VAL A 75 -8.01 8.65 6.09
N GLU A 76 -7.01 7.98 6.67
CA GLU A 76 -5.96 7.30 5.90
C GLU A 76 -6.52 6.30 4.87
N PRO A 77 -7.41 5.34 5.22
CA PRO A 77 -7.90 4.35 4.28
C PRO A 77 -8.62 4.97 3.08
N VAL A 78 -9.38 6.04 3.31
CA VAL A 78 -10.11 6.74 2.26
C VAL A 78 -9.17 7.51 1.33
N VAL A 79 -8.23 8.25 1.90
CA VAL A 79 -7.25 9.02 1.11
C VAL A 79 -6.33 8.06 0.34
N ARG A 80 -5.85 7.01 0.98
CA ARG A 80 -5.03 5.96 0.38
C ARG A 80 -5.75 5.32 -0.81
N TYR A 81 -7.03 4.96 -0.66
CA TYR A 81 -7.84 4.42 -1.75
C TYR A 81 -7.94 5.37 -2.94
N ARG A 82 -8.17 6.66 -2.70
CA ARG A 82 -8.29 7.66 -3.76
C ARG A 82 -7.00 7.87 -4.53
N ARG A 83 -5.85 7.72 -3.86
CA ARG A 83 -4.52 7.97 -4.41
C ARG A 83 -3.82 6.72 -4.95
N THR A 84 -4.23 5.53 -4.53
CA THR A 84 -3.64 4.27 -5.00
C THR A 84 -4.26 3.90 -6.34
N ARG A 85 -3.40 3.84 -7.37
CA ARG A 85 -3.77 3.52 -8.74
C ARG A 85 -2.71 2.65 -9.38
N TRP A 86 -3.10 1.89 -10.40
CA TRP A 86 -2.20 1.05 -11.15
C TRP A 86 -2.62 0.98 -12.63
N GLU A 87 -1.68 0.64 -13.49
CA GLU A 87 -1.92 0.42 -14.92
C GLU A 87 -0.82 -0.48 -15.47
N VAL A 88 -1.20 -1.41 -16.33
CA VAL A 88 -0.26 -2.17 -17.17
C VAL A 88 -0.47 -1.71 -18.60
N ARG A 89 0.53 -1.06 -19.18
CA ARG A 89 0.44 -0.47 -20.51
C ARG A 89 1.82 -0.37 -21.16
N ASP A 90 1.84 -0.53 -22.48
CA ASP A 90 3.06 -0.35 -23.32
C ASP A 90 4.27 -1.15 -22.80
N GLY A 91 4.04 -2.39 -22.33
CA GLY A 91 5.08 -3.22 -21.75
C GLY A 91 5.67 -2.72 -20.44
N ARG A 92 4.91 -1.90 -19.67
CA ARG A 92 5.33 -1.36 -18.38
C ARG A 92 4.22 -1.50 -17.35
N VAL A 93 4.61 -1.69 -16.09
CA VAL A 93 3.73 -1.62 -14.93
C VAL A 93 3.90 -0.26 -14.28
N PHE A 94 2.82 0.46 -14.11
CA PHE A 94 2.75 1.74 -13.41
C PHE A 94 1.97 1.53 -12.12
N VAL A 95 2.56 1.91 -10.99
CA VAL A 95 1.89 1.85 -9.68
C VAL A 95 2.09 3.18 -8.97
N GLN A 96 1.00 3.76 -8.55
CA GLN A 96 0.97 4.95 -7.70
C GLN A 96 0.38 4.56 -6.35
N THR A 97 1.12 4.83 -5.29
CA THR A 97 0.69 4.59 -3.90
C THR A 97 0.95 5.82 -3.05
N GLY A 98 0.43 5.82 -1.84
CA GLY A 98 0.70 6.84 -0.84
C GLY A 98 -0.55 7.50 -0.28
N TRP A 99 -0.41 8.13 0.90
CA TRP A 99 -1.48 8.92 1.51
C TRP A 99 -1.06 10.36 1.82
N LEU A 100 0.10 10.60 2.42
CA LEU A 100 0.71 11.93 2.59
C LEU A 100 1.62 12.28 1.41
N SER A 101 2.50 11.36 1.02
CA SER A 101 3.33 11.44 -0.18
C SER A 101 2.68 10.71 -1.35
N ARG A 102 3.13 10.98 -2.56
CA ARG A 102 2.80 10.20 -3.76
C ARG A 102 4.06 9.50 -4.25
N ASP A 103 4.06 8.20 -4.14
CA ASP A 103 5.11 7.35 -4.67
C ASP A 103 4.64 6.74 -5.98
N GLN A 104 5.33 7.08 -7.07
CA GLN A 104 5.10 6.50 -8.39
C GLN A 104 6.25 5.59 -8.75
N ARG A 105 5.94 4.36 -9.13
CA ARG A 105 6.92 3.37 -9.57
C ARG A 105 6.54 2.86 -10.95
N ILE A 106 7.54 2.74 -11.80
CA ILE A 106 7.40 2.24 -13.16
C ILE A 106 8.42 1.14 -13.37
N ALA A 107 7.98 -0.02 -13.83
CA ALA A 107 8.88 -1.10 -14.22
C ALA A 107 8.57 -1.58 -15.62
N PRO A 108 9.59 -1.70 -16.50
CA PRO A 108 9.43 -2.37 -17.77
C PRO A 108 9.26 -3.87 -17.56
N LEU A 109 8.28 -4.48 -18.24
CA LEU A 109 7.99 -5.92 -18.15
C LEU A 109 9.17 -6.79 -18.62
N SER A 110 10.00 -6.27 -19.51
CA SER A 110 11.25 -6.95 -19.96
C SER A 110 12.26 -7.18 -18.83
N ARG A 111 12.17 -6.48 -17.71
CA ARG A 111 13.05 -6.65 -16.54
C ARG A 111 12.40 -7.40 -15.39
N VAL A 112 11.17 -7.88 -15.57
CA VAL A 112 10.46 -8.64 -14.55
C VAL A 112 11.08 -10.03 -14.42
N GLN A 113 11.36 -10.44 -13.19
CA GLN A 113 11.91 -11.74 -12.84
C GLN A 113 10.85 -12.69 -12.31
N THR A 114 10.05 -12.23 -11.33
CA THR A 114 8.97 -12.99 -10.75
C THR A 114 7.73 -12.12 -10.57
N VAL A 115 6.57 -12.78 -10.60
CA VAL A 115 5.27 -12.18 -10.28
C VAL A 115 4.63 -13.06 -9.21
N ASP A 116 4.52 -12.53 -8.01
CA ASP A 116 4.02 -13.25 -6.85
C ASP A 116 2.70 -12.67 -6.38
N THR A 117 1.76 -13.53 -6.01
CA THR A 117 0.49 -13.12 -5.40
C THR A 117 0.51 -13.42 -3.90
N HIS A 118 0.29 -12.41 -3.08
CA HIS A 118 0.24 -12.55 -1.63
C HIS A 118 -1.14 -12.24 -1.06
N ARG A 119 -1.63 -13.12 -0.16
CA ARG A 119 -2.93 -12.99 0.52
C ARG A 119 -2.78 -13.24 2.01
N GLY A 120 -2.80 -12.19 2.82
CA GLY A 120 -2.85 -12.31 4.28
C GLY A 120 -4.20 -12.85 4.79
N ALA A 121 -4.25 -13.26 6.05
CA ALA A 121 -5.48 -13.81 6.65
C ALA A 121 -6.68 -12.86 6.56
N VAL A 122 -6.50 -11.59 6.93
CA VAL A 122 -7.56 -10.57 6.86
C VAL A 122 -7.91 -10.25 5.41
N MET A 123 -6.93 -10.23 4.48
CA MET A 123 -7.19 -10.02 3.05
C MET A 123 -8.11 -11.08 2.45
N ARG A 124 -7.99 -12.35 2.90
CA ARG A 124 -8.85 -13.45 2.44
C ARG A 124 -10.31 -13.21 2.78
N LEU A 125 -10.61 -12.64 3.96
CA LEU A 125 -11.99 -12.30 4.36
C LEU A 125 -12.63 -11.27 3.42
N TYR A 126 -11.81 -10.35 2.89
CA TYR A 126 -12.26 -9.31 1.96
C TYR A 126 -12.10 -9.70 0.49
N ARG A 127 -11.65 -10.93 0.19
CA ARG A 127 -11.33 -11.42 -1.17
C ARG A 127 -10.34 -10.50 -1.90
N LEU A 128 -9.29 -10.10 -1.19
CA LEU A 128 -8.23 -9.23 -1.70
C LEU A 128 -6.91 -10.00 -1.86
N ALA A 129 -6.10 -9.53 -2.79
CA ALA A 129 -4.73 -10.00 -3.00
C ALA A 129 -3.81 -8.82 -3.36
N ASN A 130 -2.54 -8.93 -3.02
CA ASN A 130 -1.47 -8.08 -3.52
C ASN A 130 -0.73 -8.82 -4.62
N ILE A 131 -0.33 -8.11 -5.67
CA ILE A 131 0.61 -8.63 -6.68
C ILE A 131 1.95 -7.95 -6.45
N THR A 132 3.00 -8.72 -6.28
CA THR A 132 4.37 -8.23 -6.16
C THR A 132 5.16 -8.62 -7.39
N VAL A 133 5.67 -7.63 -8.09
CA VAL A 133 6.49 -7.77 -9.29
C VAL A 133 7.94 -7.51 -8.92
N THR A 134 8.77 -8.52 -8.95
CA THR A 134 10.21 -8.39 -8.70
C THR A 134 10.93 -8.13 -10.02
N THR A 135 11.82 -7.17 -10.01
CA THR A 135 12.59 -6.77 -11.19
C THR A 135 14.09 -6.82 -10.90
N ALA A 136 14.91 -6.97 -11.93
CA ALA A 136 16.36 -6.89 -11.81
C ALA A 136 16.90 -5.46 -11.53
N SER A 137 16.06 -4.56 -11.05
CA SER A 137 16.41 -3.18 -10.73
C SER A 137 16.76 -3.00 -9.26
N ALA A 138 17.76 -2.18 -8.97
CA ALA A 138 18.10 -1.78 -7.60
C ALA A 138 16.96 -1.02 -6.85
N ALA A 139 15.93 -0.57 -7.57
CA ALA A 139 14.76 0.11 -6.98
C ALA A 139 13.84 -0.83 -6.17
N GLY A 140 14.10 -2.14 -6.17
CA GLY A 140 13.34 -3.14 -5.45
C GLY A 140 12.01 -3.54 -6.12
N PRO A 141 11.23 -4.42 -5.48
CA PRO A 141 9.98 -4.92 -6.03
C PRO A 141 8.89 -3.84 -6.08
N ILE A 142 7.98 -3.99 -7.02
CA ILE A 142 6.78 -3.14 -7.16
C ILE A 142 5.57 -3.95 -6.71
N THR A 143 4.77 -3.39 -5.79
CA THR A 143 3.55 -4.06 -5.31
C THR A 143 2.32 -3.30 -5.76
N ILE A 144 1.39 -4.00 -6.42
CA ILE A 144 0.02 -3.55 -6.69
C ILE A 144 -0.84 -4.04 -5.51
N PRO A 145 -1.28 -3.15 -4.60
CA PRO A 145 -1.96 -3.58 -3.39
C PRO A 145 -3.46 -3.80 -3.62
N CYS A 146 -4.05 -4.69 -2.84
CA CYS A 146 -5.48 -4.80 -2.61
C CYS A 146 -6.34 -4.86 -3.88
N LEU A 147 -6.00 -5.73 -4.82
CA LEU A 147 -6.86 -6.09 -5.95
C LEU A 147 -7.89 -7.13 -5.50
N ASP A 148 -9.06 -7.15 -6.16
CA ASP A 148 -9.97 -8.28 -6.03
C ASP A 148 -9.27 -9.56 -6.49
N THR A 149 -9.52 -10.68 -5.82
CA THR A 149 -8.84 -11.96 -6.06
C THR A 149 -8.85 -12.37 -7.52
N ASP A 150 -10.02 -12.32 -8.16
CA ASP A 150 -10.21 -12.76 -9.53
C ASP A 150 -9.43 -11.87 -10.51
N LEU A 151 -9.42 -10.56 -10.25
CA LEU A 151 -8.64 -9.58 -11.01
C LEU A 151 -7.13 -9.80 -10.79
N ALA A 152 -6.70 -10.08 -9.57
CA ALA A 152 -5.30 -10.35 -9.27
C ALA A 152 -4.80 -11.59 -10.01
N GLU A 153 -5.60 -12.65 -10.06
CA GLU A 153 -5.27 -13.86 -10.81
C GLU A 153 -5.17 -13.58 -12.32
N ALA A 154 -6.12 -12.86 -12.89
CA ALA A 154 -6.11 -12.48 -14.31
C ALA A 154 -4.89 -11.62 -14.66
N VAL A 155 -4.57 -10.61 -13.83
CA VAL A 155 -3.41 -9.72 -14.04
C VAL A 155 -2.10 -10.51 -13.88
N THR A 156 -2.00 -11.39 -12.90
CA THR A 156 -0.81 -12.24 -12.70
C THR A 156 -0.58 -13.16 -13.90
N ALA A 157 -1.63 -13.80 -14.40
CA ALA A 157 -1.54 -14.65 -15.59
C ALA A 157 -1.09 -13.87 -16.83
N GLU A 158 -1.64 -12.67 -17.04
CA GLU A 158 -1.27 -11.82 -18.17
C GLU A 158 0.18 -11.32 -18.07
N LEU A 159 0.62 -10.90 -16.89
CA LEU A 159 2.01 -10.51 -16.64
C LEU A 159 2.97 -11.69 -16.90
N ALA A 160 2.64 -12.89 -16.42
CA ALA A 160 3.43 -14.09 -16.66
C ALA A 160 3.49 -14.45 -18.15
N ARG A 161 2.38 -14.31 -18.89
CA ARG A 161 2.33 -14.54 -20.34
C ARG A 161 3.25 -13.58 -21.09
N ILE A 162 3.19 -12.28 -20.79
CA ILE A 162 4.01 -11.25 -21.46
C ILE A 162 5.49 -11.46 -21.14
N THR A 163 5.84 -11.75 -19.89
CA THR A 163 7.24 -11.98 -19.50
C THR A 163 7.81 -13.26 -20.09
N GLY A 164 7.00 -14.31 -20.24
CA GLY A 164 7.37 -15.55 -20.90
C GLY A 164 7.68 -15.36 -22.39
N GLN A 165 6.87 -14.58 -23.09
CA GLN A 165 7.10 -14.26 -24.51
C GLN A 165 8.38 -13.43 -24.71
N THR A 166 8.60 -12.42 -23.90
CA THR A 166 9.80 -11.56 -23.99
C THR A 166 11.11 -12.36 -23.76
N ARG A 167 11.03 -13.46 -23.00
CA ARG A 167 12.20 -14.34 -22.74
C ARG A 167 12.43 -15.33 -23.89
N GLY A 168 11.36 -15.73 -24.61
CA GLY A 168 11.44 -16.62 -25.76
C GLY A 168 12.00 -15.94 -27.03
N ASP A 169 11.77 -14.64 -27.18
CA ASP A 169 12.26 -13.86 -28.34
C ASP A 169 13.75 -13.45 -28.20
N ALA A 170 14.39 -13.71 -27.05
CA ALA A 170 15.80 -13.34 -26.77
C ALA A 170 16.77 -14.54 -26.94
N THR A 171 16.29 -15.68 -27.42
CA THR A 171 17.09 -16.87 -27.77
C THR A 171 17.07 -17.11 -29.26
#